data_6eba756679a466bd2135af78cf0e4cff
#
_entry.id   6eba756679a466bd2135af78cf0e4cff
#
_cell.length_a   1.000
_cell.length_b   1.000
_cell.length_c   1.000
_cell.angle_alpha   90.00
_cell.angle_beta   90.00
_cell.angle_gamma   90.00
#
_symmetry.space_group_name_H-M   'P 1'
#
loop_
_entity.id
_entity.type
_entity.pdbx_description
1 polymer ?
#
loop_
_entity_poly.entity_id
_entity_poly.type
_entity_poly.pdbx_seq_one_letter_code
_entity_poly.pdbx_strand_id
1 'polypeptide(L)'
;MSDGGGTGATKEDALSGLPAAFLETLVAEIFSTPARAAAATALIGAPLALACLDRLGTDAFQTAGTARRELLRRAQIAAVSSRHARRAMLHLVAALEDNNIPCLAIKGLANAYALYGSPYHRLLPDADILVHADDLPALSALLRTRDFVTFHDPASDRAWGALTKASFAPVTPRESGDFYADFHRLVIDYPAARGVPTADIFAAARQVDTESGRLRVPGVAHSFAILALHAFRDFYEPRGLKGLFDAALLLSRHQPDWPTIEAMAR
;
A
#
# COMPACT_ATOMS: atom_id res chain seq x y z
N MET A 1 -24.59 -31.42 23.43
CA MET A 1 -23.27 -31.04 23.95
C MET A 1 -22.29 -31.25 22.79
N SER A 2 -22.01 -30.22 22.06
CA SER A 2 -21.01 -30.21 20.98
C SER A 2 -20.22 -28.90 21.14
N ASP A 3 -19.00 -29.07 21.61
CA ASP A 3 -18.01 -28.00 21.81
C ASP A 3 -17.71 -27.33 20.48
N GLY A 4 -18.05 -26.06 20.41
CA GLY A 4 -17.60 -25.18 19.36
C GLY A 4 -16.15 -24.75 19.61
N GLY A 5 -15.20 -25.47 19.04
CA GLY A 5 -13.81 -25.06 19.00
C GLY A 5 -13.65 -23.79 18.16
N GLY A 6 -13.67 -22.64 18.80
CA GLY A 6 -13.24 -21.39 18.22
C GLY A 6 -11.74 -21.47 17.92
N THR A 7 -11.38 -21.59 16.64
CA THR A 7 -10.01 -21.39 16.18
C THR A 7 -9.64 -19.95 16.43
N GLY A 8 -8.98 -19.69 17.57
CA GLY A 8 -8.31 -18.45 17.84
C GLY A 8 -7.22 -18.24 16.79
N ALA A 9 -7.49 -17.45 15.78
CA ALA A 9 -6.46 -16.93 14.91
C ALA A 9 -5.44 -16.25 15.83
N THR A 10 -4.26 -16.82 15.94
CA THR A 10 -3.11 -16.21 16.59
C THR A 10 -2.94 -14.85 15.95
N LYS A 11 -3.04 -13.77 16.74
CA LYS A 11 -2.69 -12.43 16.30
C LYS A 11 -1.24 -12.48 15.80
N GLU A 12 -1.04 -12.72 14.52
CA GLU A 12 0.26 -12.53 13.93
C GLU A 12 0.65 -11.09 14.16
N ASP A 13 1.75 -10.90 14.88
CA ASP A 13 2.29 -9.58 15.16
C ASP A 13 2.56 -8.87 13.83
N ALA A 14 1.87 -7.75 13.60
CA ALA A 14 1.95 -6.97 12.37
C ALA A 14 3.38 -6.59 11.98
N LEU A 15 4.27 -6.55 12.97
CA LEU A 15 5.67 -6.16 12.83
C LEU A 15 6.61 -7.37 13.04
N SER A 16 6.06 -8.61 13.02
CA SER A 16 6.87 -9.82 13.12
C SER A 16 7.90 -9.84 11.99
N GLY A 17 9.15 -10.12 12.34
CA GLY A 17 10.27 -10.11 11.41
C GLY A 17 11.09 -8.82 11.40
N LEU A 18 10.58 -7.68 11.86
CA LEU A 18 11.41 -6.48 12.02
C LEU A 18 12.40 -6.66 13.18
N PRO A 19 13.69 -6.33 12.97
CA PRO A 19 14.66 -6.35 14.04
C PRO A 19 14.23 -5.45 15.20
N ALA A 20 14.31 -5.93 16.44
CA ALA A 20 13.93 -5.16 17.61
C ALA A 20 14.68 -3.82 17.68
N ALA A 21 15.98 -3.82 17.40
CA ALA A 21 16.79 -2.60 17.36
C ALA A 21 16.32 -1.56 16.33
N PHE A 22 15.80 -2.00 15.18
CA PHE A 22 15.21 -1.10 14.17
C PHE A 22 13.95 -0.43 14.72
N LEU A 23 13.07 -1.22 15.34
CA LEU A 23 11.84 -0.70 15.94
C LEU A 23 12.14 0.23 17.11
N GLU A 24 13.03 -0.17 18.02
CA GLU A 24 13.44 0.64 19.18
C GLU A 24 13.99 2.00 18.74
N THR A 25 14.92 2.02 17.77
CA THR A 25 15.51 3.27 17.27
C THR A 25 14.48 4.14 16.57
N LEU A 26 13.73 3.56 15.64
CA LEU A 26 12.75 4.29 14.83
C LEU A 26 11.61 4.81 15.70
N VAL A 27 11.09 3.99 16.60
CA VAL A 27 9.94 4.35 17.44
C VAL A 27 10.35 5.30 18.55
N ALA A 28 11.53 5.12 19.17
CA ALA A 28 12.06 6.06 20.15
C ALA A 28 12.19 7.46 19.52
N GLU A 29 12.71 7.56 18.31
CA GLU A 29 12.86 8.84 17.62
C GLU A 29 11.50 9.43 17.20
N ILE A 30 10.62 8.63 16.61
CA ILE A 30 9.30 9.06 16.13
C ILE A 30 8.40 9.52 17.28
N PHE A 31 8.43 8.83 18.42
CA PHE A 31 7.57 9.09 19.56
C PHE A 31 8.28 9.86 20.71
N SER A 32 9.46 10.41 20.45
CA SER A 32 10.26 11.13 21.45
C SER A 32 9.55 12.35 22.06
N THR A 33 8.61 12.96 21.34
CA THR A 33 7.78 14.05 21.84
C THR A 33 6.32 13.90 21.38
N PRO A 34 5.33 14.50 22.11
CA PRO A 34 3.93 14.49 21.70
C PRO A 34 3.70 15.06 20.29
N ALA A 35 4.45 16.10 19.90
CA ALA A 35 4.34 16.70 18.57
C ALA A 35 4.84 15.74 17.46
N ARG A 36 5.99 15.09 17.67
CA ARG A 36 6.53 14.08 16.77
C ARG A 36 5.60 12.86 16.68
N ALA A 37 5.08 12.39 17.81
CA ALA A 37 4.12 11.30 17.85
C ALA A 37 2.84 11.61 17.05
N ALA A 38 2.31 12.82 17.19
CA ALA A 38 1.14 13.26 16.43
C ALA A 38 1.44 13.32 14.91
N ALA A 39 2.58 13.91 14.52
CA ALA A 39 3.02 13.98 13.13
C ALA A 39 3.24 12.58 12.54
N ALA A 40 3.95 11.70 13.25
CA ALA A 40 4.18 10.33 12.82
C ALA A 40 2.86 9.55 12.65
N THR A 41 1.94 9.68 13.61
CA THR A 41 0.62 9.04 13.53
C THR A 41 -0.16 9.51 12.30
N ALA A 42 -0.08 10.78 11.94
CA ALA A 42 -0.71 11.30 10.73
C ALA A 42 -0.09 10.70 9.46
N LEU A 43 1.20 10.37 9.48
CA LEU A 43 1.94 9.85 8.34
C LEU A 43 1.77 8.33 8.15
N ILE A 44 1.97 7.54 9.22
CA ILE A 44 1.92 6.08 9.13
C ILE A 44 0.53 5.51 9.43
N GLY A 45 -0.34 6.31 9.98
CA GLY A 45 -1.68 5.91 10.44
C GLY A 45 -1.70 5.38 11.87
N ALA A 46 -2.83 5.60 12.55
CA ALA A 46 -3.01 5.19 13.93
C ALA A 46 -2.89 3.67 14.16
N PRO A 47 -3.37 2.77 13.27
CA PRO A 47 -3.21 1.33 13.45
C PRO A 47 -1.75 0.89 13.50
N LEU A 48 -0.91 1.40 12.59
CA LEU A 48 0.52 1.06 12.59
C LEU A 48 1.25 1.69 13.76
N ALA A 49 0.94 2.95 14.09
CA ALA A 49 1.50 3.62 15.26
C ALA A 49 1.20 2.84 16.56
N LEU A 50 -0.04 2.35 16.70
CA LEU A 50 -0.41 1.53 17.85
C LEU A 50 0.35 0.20 17.88
N ALA A 51 0.49 -0.49 16.73
CA ALA A 51 1.25 -1.73 16.64
C ALA A 51 2.73 -1.53 17.05
N CYS A 52 3.34 -0.41 16.65
CA CYS A 52 4.69 -0.04 17.07
C CYS A 52 4.78 0.13 18.60
N LEU A 53 3.82 0.82 19.20
CA LEU A 53 3.77 1.05 20.64
C LEU A 53 3.55 -0.24 21.43
N ASP A 54 2.64 -1.10 20.98
CA ASP A 54 2.36 -2.38 21.63
C ASP A 54 3.57 -3.32 21.58
N ARG A 55 4.40 -3.24 20.53
CA ARG A 55 5.62 -4.04 20.41
C ARG A 55 6.73 -3.63 21.36
N LEU A 56 6.85 -2.34 21.67
CA LEU A 56 7.89 -1.80 22.56
C LEU A 56 7.57 -1.94 24.04
N GLY A 57 6.34 -2.29 24.38
CA GLY A 57 5.86 -2.34 25.77
C GLY A 57 5.44 -0.96 26.29
N THR A 58 4.62 -0.98 27.34
CA THR A 58 3.97 0.21 27.90
C THR A 58 4.89 1.12 28.69
N ASP A 59 6.06 0.64 29.10
CA ASP A 59 6.96 1.38 29.99
C ASP A 59 7.69 2.54 29.28
N ALA A 60 7.84 2.47 27.97
CA ALA A 60 8.39 3.56 27.16
C ALA A 60 7.50 4.82 27.15
N PHE A 61 6.26 4.72 27.66
CA PHE A 61 5.25 5.78 27.60
C PHE A 61 4.46 5.98 28.89
N GLN A 62 5.12 6.11 30.03
CA GLN A 62 4.43 6.44 31.29
C GLN A 62 3.66 7.78 31.23
N THR A 63 4.01 8.68 30.32
CA THR A 63 3.26 9.91 30.03
C THR A 63 2.09 9.70 29.07
N ALA A 64 1.89 8.50 28.51
CA ALA A 64 1.07 8.25 27.34
C ALA A 64 -0.34 7.71 27.58
N GLY A 65 -0.81 7.59 28.81
CA GLY A 65 -2.14 7.01 29.06
C GLY A 65 -3.27 7.67 28.28
N THR A 66 -3.24 8.99 28.13
CA THR A 66 -4.24 9.74 27.33
C THR A 66 -3.93 9.62 25.83
N ALA A 67 -2.66 9.68 25.45
CA ALA A 67 -2.24 9.56 24.05
C ALA A 67 -2.54 8.15 23.51
N ARG A 68 -2.32 7.10 24.30
CA ARG A 68 -2.65 5.71 23.90
C ARG A 68 -4.14 5.51 23.70
N ARG A 69 -4.99 6.05 24.57
CA ARG A 69 -6.45 5.97 24.40
C ARG A 69 -6.90 6.69 23.12
N GLU A 70 -6.35 7.85 22.81
CA GLU A 70 -6.66 8.57 21.59
C GLU A 70 -6.17 7.83 20.35
N LEU A 71 -4.99 7.22 20.37
CA LEU A 71 -4.51 6.36 19.29
C LEU A 71 -5.39 5.14 19.08
N LEU A 72 -5.82 4.48 20.17
CA LEU A 72 -6.77 3.37 20.09
C LEU A 72 -8.08 3.79 19.42
N ARG A 73 -8.65 4.91 19.85
CA ARG A 73 -9.88 5.45 19.26
C ARG A 73 -9.68 5.76 17.77
N ARG A 74 -8.61 6.43 17.41
CA ARG A 74 -8.26 6.72 15.99
C ARG A 74 -8.02 5.46 15.19
N ALA A 75 -7.33 4.47 15.75
CA ALA A 75 -7.09 3.20 15.09
C ALA A 75 -8.39 2.43 14.82
N GLN A 76 -9.34 2.44 15.77
CA GLN A 76 -10.64 1.82 15.59
C GLN A 76 -11.45 2.53 14.49
N ILE A 77 -11.50 3.86 14.49
CA ILE A 77 -12.17 4.64 13.44
C ILE A 77 -11.52 4.35 12.08
N ALA A 78 -10.19 4.40 11.99
CA ALA A 78 -9.47 4.12 10.77
C ALA A 78 -9.71 2.70 10.26
N ALA A 79 -9.77 1.70 11.15
CA ALA A 79 -10.05 0.31 10.78
C ALA A 79 -11.46 0.15 10.20
N VAL A 80 -12.46 0.82 10.78
CA VAL A 80 -13.84 0.79 10.27
C VAL A 80 -13.94 1.50 8.92
N SER A 81 -13.44 2.73 8.82
CA SER A 81 -13.48 3.52 7.58
C SER A 81 -12.69 2.84 6.45
N SER A 82 -11.50 2.29 6.75
CA SER A 82 -10.67 1.64 5.74
C SER A 82 -11.23 0.30 5.26
N ARG A 83 -12.08 -0.37 6.05
CA ARG A 83 -12.67 -1.66 5.65
C ARG A 83 -13.55 -1.52 4.41
N HIS A 84 -14.41 -0.50 4.39
CA HIS A 84 -15.29 -0.25 3.24
C HIS A 84 -14.48 0.12 1.99
N ALA A 85 -13.57 1.08 2.11
CA ALA A 85 -12.70 1.48 1.03
C ALA A 85 -11.88 0.30 0.46
N ARG A 86 -11.26 -0.53 1.33
CA ARG A 86 -10.52 -1.72 0.90
C ARG A 86 -11.38 -2.70 0.13
N ARG A 87 -12.57 -3.00 0.65
CA ARG A 87 -13.49 -3.90 -0.04
C ARG A 87 -13.85 -3.36 -1.42
N ALA A 88 -14.12 -2.06 -1.53
CA ALA A 88 -14.39 -1.42 -2.81
C ALA A 88 -13.19 -1.46 -3.76
N MET A 89 -11.96 -1.25 -3.26
CA MET A 89 -10.72 -1.41 -4.03
C MET A 89 -10.56 -2.85 -4.56
N LEU A 90 -10.76 -3.86 -3.71
CA LEU A 90 -10.68 -5.26 -4.11
C LEU A 90 -11.77 -5.64 -5.13
N HIS A 91 -12.98 -5.12 -4.97
CA HIS A 91 -14.06 -5.32 -5.95
C HIS A 91 -13.73 -4.66 -7.30
N LEU A 92 -13.06 -3.51 -7.30
CA LEU A 92 -12.59 -2.88 -8.53
C LEU A 92 -11.56 -3.77 -9.24
N VAL A 93 -10.57 -4.29 -8.49
CA VAL A 93 -9.56 -5.21 -9.05
C VAL A 93 -10.22 -6.46 -9.63
N ALA A 94 -11.14 -7.10 -8.90
CA ALA A 94 -11.88 -8.25 -9.40
C ALA A 94 -12.67 -7.92 -10.67
N ALA A 95 -13.32 -6.75 -10.71
CA ALA A 95 -14.05 -6.31 -11.90
C ALA A 95 -13.16 -6.07 -13.12
N LEU A 96 -11.90 -5.65 -12.96
CA LEU A 96 -10.93 -5.57 -14.04
C LEU A 96 -10.60 -6.95 -14.59
N GLU A 97 -10.30 -7.91 -13.71
CA GLU A 97 -10.00 -9.30 -14.09
C GLU A 97 -11.19 -9.97 -14.80
N ASP A 98 -12.42 -9.80 -14.28
CA ASP A 98 -13.66 -10.33 -14.88
C ASP A 98 -13.93 -9.77 -16.29
N ASN A 99 -13.40 -8.58 -16.60
CA ASN A 99 -13.50 -7.96 -17.92
C ASN A 99 -12.24 -8.18 -18.77
N ASN A 100 -11.39 -9.15 -18.43
CA ASN A 100 -10.15 -9.47 -19.14
C ASN A 100 -9.19 -8.27 -19.25
N ILE A 101 -9.12 -7.43 -18.22
CA ILE A 101 -8.15 -6.35 -18.08
C ILE A 101 -7.11 -6.79 -17.05
N PRO A 102 -5.97 -7.36 -17.48
CA PRO A 102 -4.94 -7.80 -16.56
C PRO A 102 -4.42 -6.63 -15.73
N CYS A 103 -4.36 -6.82 -14.42
CA CYS A 103 -3.89 -5.77 -13.53
C CYS A 103 -3.08 -6.32 -12.36
N LEU A 104 -2.28 -5.45 -11.76
CA LEU A 104 -1.53 -5.73 -10.54
C LEU A 104 -1.79 -4.61 -9.54
N ALA A 105 -2.14 -4.95 -8.32
CA ALA A 105 -2.01 -3.98 -7.24
C ALA A 105 -0.52 -3.71 -6.99
N ILE A 106 -0.17 -2.44 -6.83
CA ILE A 106 1.19 -2.03 -6.51
C ILE A 106 1.20 -1.16 -5.24
N LYS A 107 2.38 -0.84 -4.73
CA LYS A 107 2.57 0.08 -3.59
C LYS A 107 1.70 -0.26 -2.37
N GLY A 108 0.90 0.71 -1.89
CA GLY A 108 0.12 0.63 -0.66
C GLY A 108 -0.80 -0.57 -0.58
N LEU A 109 -1.62 -0.80 -1.61
CA LEU A 109 -2.58 -1.90 -1.64
C LEU A 109 -1.87 -3.26 -1.68
N ALA A 110 -0.88 -3.43 -2.54
CA ALA A 110 -0.08 -4.65 -2.61
C ALA A 110 0.62 -4.93 -1.28
N ASN A 111 1.30 -3.93 -0.73
CA ASN A 111 2.09 -4.08 0.50
C ASN A 111 1.22 -4.42 1.70
N ALA A 112 0.01 -3.84 1.80
CA ALA A 112 -0.92 -4.13 2.88
C ALA A 112 -1.22 -5.63 3.01
N TYR A 113 -1.41 -6.32 1.90
CA TYR A 113 -1.71 -7.76 1.87
C TYR A 113 -0.46 -8.64 1.80
N ALA A 114 0.61 -8.15 1.19
CA ALA A 114 1.82 -8.95 0.99
C ALA A 114 2.78 -8.89 2.18
N LEU A 115 2.77 -7.80 2.98
CA LEU A 115 3.82 -7.53 3.96
C LEU A 115 3.31 -7.36 5.40
N TYR A 116 2.03 -7.09 5.62
CA TYR A 116 1.51 -6.87 6.97
C TYR A 116 0.73 -8.10 7.44
N GLY A 117 0.86 -8.47 8.72
CA GLY A 117 0.07 -9.56 9.31
C GLY A 117 -1.43 -9.24 9.36
N SER A 118 -1.77 -7.95 9.36
CA SER A 118 -3.13 -7.47 9.10
C SER A 118 -3.08 -6.31 8.12
N PRO A 119 -3.86 -6.35 7.03
CA PRO A 119 -3.86 -5.28 6.03
C PRO A 119 -4.30 -3.93 6.61
N TYR A 120 -5.00 -3.93 7.75
CA TYR A 120 -5.45 -2.71 8.44
C TYR A 120 -4.32 -1.92 9.11
N HIS A 121 -3.15 -2.50 9.29
CA HIS A 121 -1.98 -1.79 9.81
C HIS A 121 -1.37 -0.83 8.78
N ARG A 122 -1.65 -1.05 7.48
CA ARG A 122 -1.18 -0.16 6.42
C ARG A 122 -2.30 0.79 6.00
N LEU A 123 -2.13 2.09 6.29
CA LEU A 123 -3.07 3.12 5.83
C LEU A 123 -3.09 3.18 4.29
N LEU A 124 -4.27 3.11 3.70
CA LEU A 124 -4.51 3.18 2.25
C LEU A 124 -5.41 4.37 1.93
N PRO A 125 -4.85 5.48 1.45
CA PRO A 125 -5.65 6.59 0.92
C PRO A 125 -6.18 6.30 -0.49
N ASP A 126 -5.47 5.47 -1.24
CA ASP A 126 -5.67 5.17 -2.64
C ASP A 126 -5.35 3.71 -2.98
N ALA A 127 -5.79 3.27 -4.15
CA ALA A 127 -5.39 2.02 -4.76
C ALA A 127 -4.53 2.31 -6.00
N ASP A 128 -3.24 2.04 -5.90
CA ASP A 128 -2.35 2.06 -7.07
C ASP A 128 -2.46 0.74 -7.83
N ILE A 129 -2.89 0.81 -9.11
CA ILE A 129 -3.14 -0.35 -9.95
C ILE A 129 -2.35 -0.23 -11.25
N LEU A 130 -1.46 -1.19 -11.51
CA LEU A 130 -0.69 -1.26 -12.75
C LEU A 130 -1.48 -2.02 -13.81
N VAL A 131 -1.57 -1.47 -15.01
CA VAL A 131 -2.24 -2.04 -16.19
C VAL A 131 -1.34 -1.94 -17.42
N HIS A 132 -1.57 -2.78 -18.43
CA HIS A 132 -0.90 -2.60 -19.71
C HIS A 132 -1.45 -1.39 -20.47
N ALA A 133 -0.58 -0.72 -21.19
CA ALA A 133 -0.99 0.45 -21.98
C ALA A 133 -2.06 0.11 -23.03
N ASP A 134 -2.02 -1.09 -23.57
CA ASP A 134 -2.97 -1.57 -24.59
C ASP A 134 -4.38 -1.79 -24.03
N ASP A 135 -4.52 -1.98 -22.71
CA ASP A 135 -5.81 -2.19 -22.06
C ASP A 135 -6.54 -0.90 -21.69
N LEU A 136 -5.93 0.27 -21.90
CA LEU A 136 -6.49 1.56 -21.52
C LEU A 136 -7.87 1.88 -22.14
N PRO A 137 -8.16 1.54 -23.42
CA PRO A 137 -9.48 1.75 -23.97
C PRO A 137 -10.55 0.93 -23.24
N ALA A 138 -10.26 -0.35 -22.94
CA ALA A 138 -11.14 -1.25 -22.19
C ALA A 138 -11.34 -0.77 -20.74
N LEU A 139 -10.25 -0.37 -20.07
CA LEU A 139 -10.30 0.24 -18.75
C LEU A 139 -11.21 1.46 -18.71
N SER A 140 -11.01 2.40 -19.65
CA SER A 140 -11.82 3.62 -19.74
C SER A 140 -13.29 3.33 -19.97
N ALA A 141 -13.63 2.32 -20.78
CA ALA A 141 -14.99 1.88 -21.00
C ALA A 141 -15.60 1.30 -19.73
N LEU A 142 -14.88 0.42 -19.02
CA LEU A 142 -15.33 -0.18 -17.78
C LEU A 142 -15.58 0.86 -16.69
N LEU A 143 -14.66 1.80 -16.48
CA LEU A 143 -14.80 2.84 -15.47
C LEU A 143 -16.04 3.72 -15.72
N ARG A 144 -16.34 4.04 -16.97
CA ARG A 144 -17.57 4.76 -17.31
C ARG A 144 -18.84 3.97 -17.00
N THR A 145 -18.86 2.67 -17.28
CA THR A 145 -20.03 1.82 -16.99
C THR A 145 -20.25 1.61 -15.48
N ARG A 146 -19.19 1.78 -14.67
CA ARG A 146 -19.21 1.66 -13.21
C ARG A 146 -19.33 3.01 -12.50
N ASP A 147 -19.65 4.06 -13.23
CA ASP A 147 -19.87 5.42 -12.72
C ASP A 147 -18.68 5.98 -11.92
N PHE A 148 -17.47 5.69 -12.38
CA PHE A 148 -16.27 6.35 -11.89
C PHE A 148 -16.10 7.71 -12.55
N VAL A 149 -15.64 8.68 -11.77
CA VAL A 149 -15.33 10.02 -12.23
C VAL A 149 -13.87 10.34 -12.02
N THR A 150 -13.28 11.09 -12.93
CA THR A 150 -11.93 11.61 -12.79
C THR A 150 -11.93 12.94 -12.05
N PHE A 151 -10.87 13.20 -11.28
CA PHE A 151 -10.70 14.47 -10.55
C PHE A 151 -10.29 15.64 -11.44
N HIS A 152 -9.83 15.37 -12.67
CA HIS A 152 -9.32 16.38 -13.59
C HIS A 152 -10.13 16.42 -14.87
N ASP A 153 -10.16 17.62 -15.47
CA ASP A 153 -10.77 17.87 -16.77
C ASP A 153 -10.24 16.88 -17.80
N PRO A 154 -11.14 16.25 -18.60
CA PRO A 154 -10.78 15.42 -19.73
C PRO A 154 -9.83 16.09 -20.74
N ALA A 155 -9.75 17.42 -20.75
CA ALA A 155 -8.76 18.14 -21.55
C ALA A 155 -7.32 17.92 -21.05
N SER A 156 -7.13 17.65 -19.77
CA SER A 156 -5.84 17.23 -19.23
C SER A 156 -5.51 15.79 -19.61
N ASP A 157 -6.52 14.96 -19.91
CA ASP A 157 -6.34 13.57 -20.33
C ASP A 157 -5.64 13.45 -21.69
N ARG A 158 -5.67 14.49 -22.52
CA ARG A 158 -4.84 14.51 -23.75
C ARG A 158 -3.34 14.61 -23.45
N ALA A 159 -2.95 15.11 -22.29
CA ALA A 159 -1.57 15.07 -21.83
C ALA A 159 -1.10 13.65 -21.46
N TRP A 160 -2.01 12.70 -21.38
CA TRP A 160 -1.78 11.28 -21.12
C TRP A 160 -1.02 10.56 -22.21
N GLY A 161 -1.13 11.06 -23.44
CA GLY A 161 -0.28 10.64 -24.53
C GLY A 161 1.19 11.03 -24.33
N ALA A 162 1.51 11.84 -23.34
CA ALA A 162 2.89 12.10 -22.98
C ALA A 162 3.51 10.79 -22.47
N LEU A 163 4.38 10.21 -23.28
CA LEU A 163 5.09 8.93 -23.05
C LEU A 163 5.88 8.89 -21.72
N THR A 164 5.99 10.01 -21.04
CA THR A 164 6.78 10.19 -19.83
C THR A 164 6.01 9.98 -18.52
N LYS A 165 4.68 10.10 -18.52
CA LYS A 165 3.90 9.96 -17.29
C LYS A 165 3.58 8.50 -16.94
N ALA A 166 3.83 8.14 -15.67
CA ALA A 166 3.59 6.80 -15.15
C ALA A 166 2.12 6.53 -14.85
N SER A 167 1.42 7.52 -14.28
CA SER A 167 0.05 7.34 -13.79
C SER A 167 -0.95 8.22 -14.53
N PHE A 168 -2.18 7.86 -14.35
CA PHE A 168 -3.36 8.51 -14.89
C PHE A 168 -4.03 9.41 -13.84
N ALA A 169 -4.98 10.25 -14.26
CA ALA A 169 -5.75 11.04 -13.31
C ALA A 169 -6.50 10.09 -12.35
N PRO A 170 -6.42 10.33 -11.03
CA PRO A 170 -7.14 9.52 -10.06
C PRO A 170 -8.63 9.46 -10.37
N VAL A 171 -9.21 8.28 -10.20
CA VAL A 171 -10.64 8.07 -10.35
C VAL A 171 -11.27 7.69 -9.00
N THR A 172 -12.53 8.04 -8.82
CA THR A 172 -13.30 7.67 -7.64
C THR A 172 -14.73 7.30 -8.04
N PRO A 173 -15.42 6.40 -7.29
CA PRO A 173 -16.84 6.18 -7.48
C PRO A 173 -17.62 7.49 -7.25
N ARG A 174 -18.52 7.87 -8.19
CA ARG A 174 -19.27 9.13 -8.12
C ARG A 174 -20.11 9.25 -6.85
N GLU A 175 -20.79 8.17 -6.46
CA GLU A 175 -21.72 8.22 -5.36
C GLU A 175 -21.05 8.16 -3.99
N SER A 176 -20.02 7.33 -3.83
CA SER A 176 -19.46 7.10 -2.50
C SER A 176 -18.24 7.95 -2.20
N GLY A 177 -17.38 8.19 -3.20
CA GLY A 177 -16.11 8.90 -2.98
C GLY A 177 -15.17 8.23 -1.96
N ASP A 178 -15.43 6.95 -1.65
CA ASP A 178 -14.81 6.25 -0.51
C ASP A 178 -13.32 6.00 -0.67
N PHE A 179 -12.84 6.01 -1.91
CA PHE A 179 -11.42 5.79 -2.21
C PHE A 179 -11.06 6.38 -3.57
N TYR A 180 -9.77 6.50 -3.79
CA TYR A 180 -9.18 6.87 -5.08
C TYR A 180 -8.48 5.66 -5.68
N ALA A 181 -8.56 5.50 -6.99
CA ALA A 181 -7.77 4.53 -7.73
C ALA A 181 -6.87 5.27 -8.72
N ASP A 182 -5.56 5.04 -8.56
CA ASP A 182 -4.54 5.55 -9.46
C ASP A 182 -4.10 4.43 -10.40
N PHE A 183 -4.47 4.55 -11.68
CA PHE A 183 -4.04 3.60 -12.69
C PHE A 183 -2.68 4.01 -13.24
N HIS A 184 -1.77 3.05 -13.27
CA HIS A 184 -0.42 3.21 -13.74
C HIS A 184 -0.18 2.36 -14.98
N ARG A 185 0.56 2.89 -15.96
CA ARG A 185 1.15 2.12 -17.06
C ARG A 185 2.63 1.85 -16.84
N LEU A 186 3.26 2.65 -15.98
CA LEU A 186 4.63 2.53 -15.53
C LEU A 186 4.63 2.69 -14.00
N VAL A 187 5.56 2.04 -13.33
CA VAL A 187 5.66 2.12 -11.86
C VAL A 187 6.25 3.43 -11.36
N ILE A 188 6.96 4.15 -12.22
CA ILE A 188 7.53 5.48 -11.97
C ILE A 188 7.63 6.24 -13.30
N ASP A 189 7.79 7.55 -13.24
CA ASP A 189 7.95 8.38 -14.43
C ASP A 189 9.27 8.08 -15.17
N TYR A 190 9.24 8.27 -16.47
CA TYR A 190 10.41 8.13 -17.32
C TYR A 190 11.46 9.22 -16.99
N PRO A 191 12.79 8.95 -17.02
CA PRO A 191 13.44 7.75 -17.56
C PRO A 191 13.65 6.60 -16.59
N ALA A 192 13.38 6.76 -15.29
CA ALA A 192 13.64 5.74 -14.27
C ALA A 192 12.85 4.43 -14.49
N ALA A 193 11.70 4.51 -15.18
CA ALA A 193 10.91 3.32 -15.53
C ALA A 193 11.62 2.34 -16.49
N ARG A 194 12.71 2.74 -17.15
CA ARG A 194 13.46 1.86 -18.08
C ARG A 194 14.01 0.62 -17.38
N GLY A 195 14.48 0.77 -16.13
CA GLY A 195 15.05 -0.35 -15.37
C GLY A 195 13.99 -1.34 -14.86
N VAL A 196 12.69 -0.96 -14.87
CA VAL A 196 11.60 -1.79 -14.33
C VAL A 196 10.44 -1.86 -15.33
N PRO A 197 10.61 -2.58 -16.46
CA PRO A 197 9.58 -2.67 -17.50
C PRO A 197 8.29 -3.29 -16.97
N THR A 198 7.15 -2.75 -17.36
CA THR A 198 5.83 -3.24 -16.95
C THR A 198 5.64 -4.73 -17.30
N ALA A 199 6.10 -5.17 -18.46
CA ALA A 199 6.00 -6.58 -18.88
C ALA A 199 6.71 -7.53 -17.92
N ASP A 200 7.90 -7.16 -17.44
CA ASP A 200 8.68 -7.99 -16.51
C ASP A 200 8.02 -8.07 -15.13
N ILE A 201 7.40 -6.97 -14.69
CA ILE A 201 6.63 -6.95 -13.44
C ILE A 201 5.44 -7.91 -13.54
N PHE A 202 4.72 -7.90 -14.67
CA PHE A 202 3.60 -8.82 -14.91
C PHE A 202 4.05 -10.27 -14.99
N ALA A 203 5.18 -10.54 -15.66
CA ALA A 203 5.74 -11.89 -15.79
C ALA A 203 6.17 -12.47 -14.43
N ALA A 204 6.71 -11.64 -13.55
CA ALA A 204 7.14 -12.04 -12.21
C ALA A 204 6.06 -11.89 -11.13
N ALA A 205 4.80 -11.59 -11.52
CA ALA A 205 3.72 -11.36 -10.58
C ALA A 205 3.40 -12.61 -9.75
N ARG A 206 3.06 -12.40 -8.49
CA ARG A 206 2.59 -13.44 -7.56
C ARG A 206 1.19 -13.12 -7.06
N GLN A 207 0.53 -14.11 -6.47
CA GLN A 207 -0.77 -13.96 -5.83
C GLN A 207 -0.63 -13.90 -4.32
N VAL A 208 -1.46 -13.08 -3.68
CA VAL A 208 -1.64 -13.04 -2.23
C VAL A 208 -3.13 -13.18 -1.91
N ASP A 209 -3.45 -13.83 -0.80
CA ASP A 209 -4.83 -14.01 -0.37
C ASP A 209 -5.37 -12.73 0.26
N THR A 210 -6.65 -12.46 0.02
CA THR A 210 -7.41 -11.35 0.60
C THR A 210 -8.78 -11.84 1.09
N GLU A 211 -9.51 -11.00 1.82
CA GLU A 211 -10.87 -11.29 2.24
C GLU A 211 -11.88 -11.41 1.07
N SER A 212 -11.51 -10.97 -0.13
CA SER A 212 -12.37 -10.99 -1.33
C SER A 212 -11.85 -11.92 -2.43
N GLY A 213 -10.85 -12.76 -2.13
CA GLY A 213 -10.22 -13.65 -3.10
C GLY A 213 -8.71 -13.43 -3.21
N ARG A 214 -8.16 -13.56 -4.41
CA ARG A 214 -6.73 -13.40 -4.65
C ARG A 214 -6.42 -12.07 -5.31
N LEU A 215 -5.32 -11.47 -4.90
CA LEU A 215 -4.81 -10.22 -5.42
C LEU A 215 -3.45 -10.48 -6.09
N ARG A 216 -3.30 -10.07 -7.35
CA ARG A 216 -2.01 -10.13 -8.05
C ARG A 216 -1.15 -8.94 -7.64
N VAL A 217 0.10 -9.22 -7.26
CA VAL A 217 1.08 -8.23 -6.80
C VAL A 217 2.43 -8.49 -7.47
N PRO A 218 3.35 -7.52 -7.56
CA PRO A 218 4.68 -7.74 -8.09
C PRO A 218 5.46 -8.81 -7.32
N GLY A 219 6.37 -9.50 -7.99
CA GLY A 219 7.36 -10.35 -7.34
C GLY A 219 8.25 -9.56 -6.37
N VAL A 220 8.96 -10.26 -5.48
CA VAL A 220 9.71 -9.64 -4.37
C VAL A 220 10.76 -8.63 -4.88
N ALA A 221 11.56 -8.99 -5.89
CA ALA A 221 12.56 -8.10 -6.47
C ALA A 221 11.94 -6.83 -7.07
N HIS A 222 10.84 -6.97 -7.83
CA HIS A 222 10.12 -5.84 -8.40
C HIS A 222 9.45 -4.97 -7.32
N SER A 223 8.88 -5.59 -6.28
CA SER A 223 8.31 -4.85 -5.13
C SER A 223 9.39 -4.00 -4.46
N PHE A 224 10.60 -4.56 -4.26
CA PHE A 224 11.73 -3.82 -3.70
C PHE A 224 12.16 -2.66 -4.61
N ALA A 225 12.32 -2.91 -5.91
CA ALA A 225 12.68 -1.86 -6.87
C ALA A 225 11.66 -0.72 -6.89
N ILE A 226 10.36 -1.04 -6.91
CA ILE A 226 9.29 -0.04 -6.85
C ILE A 226 9.38 0.79 -5.55
N LEU A 227 9.56 0.14 -4.40
CA LEU A 227 9.71 0.82 -3.11
C LEU A 227 10.93 1.73 -3.08
N ALA A 228 12.07 1.24 -3.56
CA ALA A 228 13.32 2.02 -3.61
C ALA A 228 13.18 3.27 -4.50
N LEU A 229 12.60 3.12 -5.69
CA LEU A 229 12.38 4.23 -6.62
C LEU A 229 11.44 5.30 -6.02
N HIS A 230 10.37 4.86 -5.37
CA HIS A 230 9.44 5.79 -4.70
C HIS A 230 10.04 6.42 -3.45
N ALA A 231 10.79 5.66 -2.65
CA ALA A 231 11.51 6.20 -1.49
C ALA A 231 12.51 7.27 -1.91
N PHE A 232 13.24 7.06 -3.02
CA PHE A 232 14.16 8.04 -3.57
C PHE A 232 13.44 9.30 -4.08
N ARG A 233 12.33 9.14 -4.80
CA ARG A 233 11.52 10.26 -5.28
C ARG A 233 10.96 11.09 -4.13
N ASP A 234 10.45 10.42 -3.10
CA ASP A 234 9.73 11.03 -1.97
C ASP A 234 10.67 11.27 -0.76
N PHE A 235 12.01 11.20 -0.94
CA PHE A 235 13.00 11.24 0.14
C PHE A 235 12.88 12.47 1.03
N TYR A 236 12.53 13.61 0.43
CA TYR A 236 12.35 14.86 1.15
C TYR A 236 10.92 15.08 1.65
N GLU A 237 10.02 14.15 1.41
CA GLU A 237 8.63 14.24 1.84
C GLU A 237 8.36 13.37 3.06
N PRO A 238 7.57 13.86 4.03
CA PRO A 238 7.15 13.05 5.18
C PRO A 238 6.46 11.73 4.82
N ARG A 239 5.89 11.65 3.61
CA ARG A 239 5.24 10.44 3.07
C ARG A 239 6.20 9.25 2.94
N GLY A 240 7.50 9.51 2.80
CA GLY A 240 8.54 8.47 2.68
C GLY A 240 8.59 7.51 3.88
N LEU A 241 8.14 7.93 5.06
CA LEU A 241 8.15 7.09 6.26
C LEU A 241 7.36 5.78 6.09
N LYS A 242 6.21 5.81 5.42
CA LYS A 242 5.44 4.58 5.11
C LYS A 242 6.22 3.62 4.22
N GLY A 243 6.92 4.16 3.24
CA GLY A 243 7.79 3.39 2.35
C GLY A 243 8.95 2.71 3.08
N LEU A 244 9.51 3.34 4.10
CA LEU A 244 10.55 2.75 4.93
C LEU A 244 10.04 1.54 5.73
N PHE A 245 8.84 1.62 6.30
CA PHE A 245 8.20 0.47 6.95
C PHE A 245 7.94 -0.67 5.96
N ASP A 246 7.37 -0.36 4.80
CA ASP A 246 7.12 -1.35 3.74
C ASP A 246 8.42 -2.03 3.30
N ALA A 247 9.51 -1.27 3.10
CA ALA A 247 10.82 -1.81 2.71
C ALA A 247 11.43 -2.68 3.81
N ALA A 248 11.38 -2.23 5.06
CA ALA A 248 11.88 -2.99 6.19
C ALA A 248 11.14 -4.32 6.37
N LEU A 249 9.81 -4.32 6.25
CA LEU A 249 9.00 -5.54 6.30
C LEU A 249 9.30 -6.46 5.12
N LEU A 250 9.47 -5.92 3.91
CA LEU A 250 9.84 -6.71 2.74
C LEU A 250 11.16 -7.45 2.97
N LEU A 251 12.19 -6.72 3.40
CA LEU A 251 13.53 -7.26 3.65
C LEU A 251 13.56 -8.26 4.82
N SER A 252 12.71 -8.08 5.83
CA SER A 252 12.65 -8.98 6.97
C SER A 252 11.94 -10.31 6.66
N ARG A 253 10.99 -10.31 5.74
CA ARG A 253 10.16 -11.47 5.41
C ARG A 253 10.61 -12.21 4.17
N HIS A 254 11.37 -11.57 3.33
CA HIS A 254 11.84 -12.11 2.06
C HIS A 254 13.33 -11.83 1.88
N GLN A 255 14.00 -12.73 1.20
CA GLN A 255 15.35 -12.46 0.68
C GLN A 255 15.20 -12.00 -0.76
N PRO A 256 15.45 -10.72 -1.07
CA PRO A 256 15.39 -10.23 -2.44
C PRO A 256 16.47 -10.90 -3.30
N ASP A 257 16.13 -11.18 -4.54
CA ASP A 257 17.09 -11.57 -5.55
C ASP A 257 17.92 -10.34 -5.97
N TRP A 258 19.04 -10.13 -5.28
CA TRP A 258 19.92 -8.98 -5.51
C TRP A 258 20.45 -8.90 -6.94
N PRO A 259 20.88 -10.01 -7.60
CA PRO A 259 21.26 -9.98 -9.01
C PRO A 259 20.16 -9.40 -9.92
N THR A 260 18.91 -9.81 -9.72
CA THR A 260 17.79 -9.24 -10.47
C THR A 260 17.59 -7.76 -10.17
N ILE A 261 17.70 -7.32 -8.90
CA ILE A 261 17.58 -5.91 -8.52
C ILE A 261 18.71 -5.07 -9.14
N GLU A 262 19.94 -5.57 -9.11
CA GLU A 262 21.08 -4.89 -9.73
C GLU A 262 20.92 -4.78 -11.25
N ALA A 263 20.34 -5.79 -11.90
CA ALA A 263 20.05 -5.72 -13.33
C ALA A 263 19.02 -4.62 -13.67
N MET A 264 18.03 -4.41 -12.81
CA MET A 264 17.05 -3.32 -12.96
C MET A 264 17.66 -1.93 -12.73
N ALA A 265 18.76 -1.83 -12.00
CA ALA A 265 19.42 -0.56 -11.69
C ALA A 265 20.43 -0.09 -12.76
N ARG A 266 20.74 -0.94 -13.75
CA ARG A 266 21.65 -0.65 -14.89
C ARG A 266 20.89 -0.11 -16.10
#